data_98fa081d8f3d4065be4f784527f67fad
#
_entry.id   98fa081d8f3d4065be4f784527f67fad
#
_cell.length_a   1.000
_cell.length_b   1.000
_cell.length_c   1.000
_cell.angle_alpha   90.00
_cell.angle_beta   90.00
_cell.angle_gamma   90.00
#
_symmetry.space_group_name_H-M   'P 1'
#
loop_
_entity.id
_entity.type
_entity.pdbx_description
1 polymer ?
#
loop_
_entity_poly.entity_id
_entity_poly.type
_entity_poly.pdbx_seq_one_letter_code
_entity_poly.pdbx_strand_id
1 'polypeptide(L)'
;MADLHVLRVFCGTGGRGGNRLGVVSRGATVVGERQRSAVAAKLGFSETVFVDDPDRGVVDIYTPSVRLPFAGHPLVRHLGTGVDVLRPPAGDVSTWQEGDFTWIAGRADWAAGRELRQQASAAEVDRLPAPPPGTGFLYAWAWQDESEGAIRARAFPRRGDAVIEDEATGAAALLLAHTLGRAIDIRQGVESQILARPRPDGWIEVGGRVALDEVWTL
;
A
#
# COMPACT_ATOMS: atom_id res chain seq x y z
N MET A 1 -9.88 25.33 -5.50
CA MET A 1 -9.86 24.03 -6.23
C MET A 1 -8.63 23.26 -5.79
N ALA A 2 -8.74 21.98 -5.50
CA ALA A 2 -7.63 21.11 -5.15
C ALA A 2 -7.26 20.26 -6.37
N ASP A 3 -5.96 20.00 -6.56
CA ASP A 3 -5.54 19.08 -7.59
C ASP A 3 -5.52 17.65 -7.02
N LEU A 4 -6.04 16.71 -7.79
CA LEU A 4 -5.98 15.29 -7.52
C LEU A 4 -4.94 14.67 -8.45
N HIS A 5 -3.85 14.21 -7.86
CA HIS A 5 -2.85 13.41 -8.56
C HIS A 5 -3.24 11.95 -8.44
N VAL A 6 -3.39 11.27 -9.55
CA VAL A 6 -3.62 9.83 -9.58
C VAL A 6 -2.29 9.14 -9.81
N LEU A 7 -1.86 8.40 -8.82
CA LEU A 7 -0.62 7.64 -8.84
C LEU A 7 -0.91 6.16 -9.03
N ARG A 8 0.07 5.45 -9.57
CA ARG A 8 0.15 4.00 -9.55
C ARG A 8 1.29 3.60 -8.64
N VAL A 9 0.97 2.92 -7.54
CA VAL A 9 1.94 2.54 -6.50
C VAL A 9 2.21 1.05 -6.50
N PHE A 10 3.45 0.65 -6.23
CA PHE A 10 3.94 -0.72 -6.35
C PHE A 10 3.89 -1.28 -7.78
N CYS A 11 3.96 -0.43 -8.78
CA CYS A 11 3.97 -0.90 -10.16
C CYS A 11 5.24 -1.69 -10.48
N GLY A 12 5.13 -2.60 -11.44
CA GLY A 12 6.25 -3.33 -11.99
C GLY A 12 7.12 -2.46 -12.89
N THR A 13 8.14 -3.06 -13.48
CA THR A 13 8.98 -2.41 -14.50
C THR A 13 8.11 -1.96 -15.68
N GLY A 14 8.22 -0.69 -16.09
CA GLY A 14 7.38 -0.12 -17.14
C GLY A 14 6.04 0.46 -16.66
N GLY A 15 5.81 0.57 -15.34
CA GLY A 15 4.66 1.27 -14.76
C GLY A 15 3.34 0.49 -14.80
N ARG A 16 3.37 -0.83 -15.13
CA ARG A 16 2.17 -1.69 -15.16
C ARG A 16 1.93 -2.35 -13.80
N GLY A 17 0.71 -2.85 -13.58
CA GLY A 17 0.29 -3.34 -12.27
C GLY A 17 0.17 -2.21 -11.26
N GLY A 18 0.26 -2.54 -9.97
CA GLY A 18 0.17 -1.58 -8.88
C GLY A 18 -1.23 -1.05 -8.64
N ASN A 19 -1.42 -0.43 -7.48
CA ASN A 19 -2.70 0.16 -7.10
C ASN A 19 -2.81 1.61 -7.54
N ARG A 20 -3.99 2.00 -7.96
CA ARG A 20 -4.33 3.42 -8.15
C ARG A 20 -4.54 4.08 -6.80
N LEU A 21 -3.85 5.18 -6.61
CA LEU A 21 -3.86 6.00 -5.40
C LEU A 21 -4.20 7.43 -5.76
N GLY A 22 -5.22 7.99 -5.13
CA GLY A 22 -5.53 9.41 -5.26
C GLY A 22 -4.77 10.24 -4.22
N VAL A 23 -4.13 11.34 -4.64
CA VAL A 23 -3.48 12.30 -3.75
C VAL A 23 -4.09 13.68 -3.96
N VAL A 24 -4.85 14.15 -2.98
CA VAL A 24 -5.46 15.48 -2.96
C VAL A 24 -4.47 16.48 -2.39
N SER A 25 -3.87 17.32 -3.23
CA SER A 25 -2.72 18.19 -2.89
C SER A 25 -3.05 19.28 -1.85
N ARG A 26 -4.31 19.65 -1.73
CA ARG A 26 -4.82 20.62 -0.74
C ARG A 26 -5.92 19.98 0.11
N GLY A 27 -5.57 18.91 0.83
CA GLY A 27 -6.48 18.13 1.66
C GLY A 27 -7.27 18.96 2.66
N ALA A 28 -6.64 19.98 3.24
CA ALA A 28 -7.27 20.90 4.19
C ALA A 28 -8.52 21.65 3.60
N THR A 29 -8.67 21.72 2.27
CA THR A 29 -9.86 22.30 1.64
C THR A 29 -11.07 21.35 1.62
N VAL A 30 -10.85 20.04 1.85
CA VAL A 30 -11.90 19.01 2.00
C VAL A 30 -12.12 18.77 3.48
N VAL A 31 -13.06 19.54 4.06
CA VAL A 31 -13.22 19.63 5.51
C VAL A 31 -14.07 18.49 6.06
N GLY A 32 -13.51 17.76 7.03
CA GLY A 32 -14.21 16.77 7.83
C GLY A 32 -14.28 15.39 7.18
N GLU A 33 -14.35 14.38 8.04
CA GLU A 33 -14.32 12.97 7.68
C GLU A 33 -15.41 12.56 6.68
N ARG A 34 -16.62 13.08 6.86
CA ARG A 34 -17.76 12.77 5.97
C ARG A 34 -17.50 13.18 4.51
N GLN A 35 -16.91 14.37 4.29
CA GLN A 35 -16.61 14.82 2.92
C GLN A 35 -15.47 14.03 2.31
N ARG A 36 -14.40 13.75 3.09
CA ARG A 36 -13.26 12.93 2.65
C ARG A 36 -13.68 11.52 2.29
N SER A 37 -14.51 10.89 3.13
CA SER A 37 -15.09 9.57 2.85
C SER A 37 -15.93 9.57 1.56
N ALA A 38 -16.74 10.61 1.34
CA ALA A 38 -17.54 10.73 0.12
C ALA A 38 -16.66 10.89 -1.13
N VAL A 39 -15.57 11.67 -1.06
CA VAL A 39 -14.60 11.82 -2.15
C VAL A 39 -13.91 10.48 -2.42
N ALA A 40 -13.39 9.80 -1.40
CA ALA A 40 -12.73 8.51 -1.55
C ALA A 40 -13.66 7.44 -2.14
N ALA A 41 -14.91 7.38 -1.68
CA ALA A 41 -15.92 6.47 -2.21
C ALA A 41 -16.24 6.76 -3.69
N LYS A 42 -16.34 8.05 -4.08
CA LYS A 42 -16.61 8.45 -5.47
C LYS A 42 -15.44 8.12 -6.41
N LEU A 43 -14.20 8.28 -5.94
CA LEU A 43 -13.00 7.99 -6.72
C LEU A 43 -12.81 6.48 -6.90
N GLY A 44 -13.17 5.65 -5.91
CA GLY A 44 -13.09 4.19 -5.98
C GLY A 44 -11.67 3.62 -6.08
N PHE A 45 -10.64 4.44 -5.80
CA PHE A 45 -9.24 3.97 -5.76
C PHE A 45 -8.99 3.10 -4.52
N SER A 46 -7.91 2.33 -4.52
CA SER A 46 -7.55 1.54 -3.33
C SER A 46 -7.44 2.42 -2.09
N GLU A 47 -6.77 3.57 -2.23
CA GLU A 47 -6.74 4.62 -1.22
C GLU A 47 -6.81 6.02 -1.84
N THR A 48 -7.25 6.98 -1.01
CA THR A 48 -7.18 8.42 -1.28
C THR A 48 -6.51 9.10 -0.10
N VAL A 49 -5.45 9.85 -0.38
CA VAL A 49 -4.68 10.60 0.60
C VAL A 49 -4.98 12.08 0.47
N PHE A 50 -5.33 12.71 1.57
CA PHE A 50 -5.50 14.15 1.69
C PHE A 50 -4.25 14.74 2.32
N VAL A 51 -3.55 15.62 1.62
CA VAL A 51 -2.37 16.32 2.12
C VAL A 51 -2.84 17.59 2.83
N ASP A 52 -2.82 17.57 4.14
CA ASP A 52 -3.31 18.68 4.96
C ASP A 52 -2.25 19.77 5.18
N ASP A 53 -1.01 19.36 5.36
CA ASP A 53 0.14 20.25 5.49
C ASP A 53 1.34 19.62 4.73
N PRO A 54 1.62 20.08 3.51
CA PRO A 54 2.70 19.52 2.71
C PRO A 54 4.07 19.78 3.31
N ASP A 55 4.30 20.90 3.97
CA ASP A 55 5.60 21.27 4.53
C ASP A 55 5.95 20.41 5.76
N ARG A 56 4.93 19.97 6.49
CA ARG A 56 5.07 19.11 7.67
C ARG A 56 4.78 17.64 7.38
N GLY A 57 4.35 17.30 6.16
CA GLY A 57 3.99 15.93 5.78
C GLY A 57 2.73 15.39 6.44
N VAL A 58 1.80 16.27 6.89
CA VAL A 58 0.55 15.84 7.54
C VAL A 58 -0.41 15.33 6.49
N VAL A 59 -0.84 14.08 6.66
CA VAL A 59 -1.72 13.40 5.70
C VAL A 59 -2.84 12.65 6.41
N ASP A 60 -3.97 12.52 5.70
CA ASP A 60 -5.11 11.71 6.14
C ASP A 60 -5.48 10.71 5.04
N ILE A 61 -5.78 9.46 5.39
CA ILE A 61 -5.85 8.35 4.44
C ILE A 61 -7.21 7.68 4.50
N TYR A 62 -7.84 7.48 3.35
CA TYR A 62 -9.14 6.83 3.21
C TYR A 62 -9.12 5.75 2.13
N THR A 63 -9.78 4.64 2.41
CA THR A 63 -10.28 3.74 1.37
C THR A 63 -11.69 4.19 0.96
N PRO A 64 -12.32 3.61 -0.05
CA PRO A 64 -13.73 3.88 -0.37
C PRO A 64 -14.72 3.64 0.79
N SER A 65 -14.30 2.89 1.83
CA SER A 65 -15.20 2.45 2.91
C SER A 65 -14.81 2.93 4.29
N VAL A 66 -13.53 3.16 4.55
CA VAL A 66 -13.02 3.47 5.90
C VAL A 66 -11.83 4.42 5.87
N ARG A 67 -11.68 5.19 6.94
CA ARG A 67 -10.47 5.96 7.23
C ARG A 67 -9.40 5.02 7.79
N LEU A 68 -8.16 5.15 7.31
CA LEU A 68 -7.04 4.32 7.73
C LEU A 68 -6.07 5.11 8.62
N PRO A 69 -5.59 4.52 9.73
CA PRO A 69 -4.52 5.13 10.50
C PRO A 69 -3.18 5.09 9.77
N PHE A 70 -2.98 4.09 8.91
CA PHE A 70 -1.76 3.85 8.14
C PHE A 70 -2.07 3.10 6.85
N ALA A 71 -1.33 3.41 5.79
CA ALA A 71 -1.28 2.63 4.57
C ALA A 71 0.18 2.44 4.16
N GLY A 72 0.54 1.23 3.76
CA GLY A 72 1.90 0.86 3.36
C GLY A 72 2.34 1.40 2.00
N HIS A 73 1.75 2.50 1.53
CA HIS A 73 2.02 3.05 0.19
C HIS A 73 3.11 4.12 0.23
N PRO A 74 4.17 3.99 -0.57
CA PRO A 74 5.22 5.00 -0.68
C PRO A 74 4.72 6.23 -1.47
N LEU A 75 4.53 7.37 -0.77
CA LEU A 75 3.86 8.56 -1.33
C LEU A 75 4.76 9.74 -1.68
N VAL A 76 5.98 9.77 -1.18
CA VAL A 76 6.74 11.01 -0.95
C VAL A 76 7.10 11.80 -2.18
N ARG A 77 7.54 11.13 -3.21
CA ARG A 77 8.08 11.81 -4.40
C ARG A 77 7.06 12.70 -5.12
N HIS A 78 5.78 12.33 -5.04
CA HIS A 78 4.70 13.00 -5.78
C HIS A 78 4.03 14.13 -4.98
N LEU A 79 4.38 14.28 -3.70
CA LEU A 79 3.91 15.44 -2.92
C LEU A 79 4.69 16.72 -3.26
N GLY A 80 5.81 16.61 -3.97
CA GLY A 80 6.64 17.77 -4.38
C GLY A 80 7.32 18.51 -3.22
N THR A 81 7.26 17.97 -2.01
CA THR A 81 7.61 18.68 -0.77
C THR A 81 9.01 18.40 -0.26
N GLY A 82 9.69 17.36 -0.75
CA GLY A 82 10.99 16.95 -0.21
C GLY A 82 10.95 16.52 1.26
N VAL A 83 9.77 16.13 1.77
CA VAL A 83 9.57 15.76 3.16
C VAL A 83 10.05 14.32 3.38
N ASP A 84 10.92 14.10 4.36
CA ASP A 84 11.44 12.79 4.72
C ASP A 84 10.57 12.05 5.76
N VAL A 85 9.51 12.70 6.25
CA VAL A 85 8.59 12.14 7.26
C VAL A 85 7.16 12.50 6.92
N LEU A 86 6.32 11.47 6.70
CA LEU A 86 4.88 11.61 6.64
C LEU A 86 4.27 11.42 8.03
N ARG A 87 3.15 12.11 8.28
CA ARG A 87 2.42 12.08 9.54
C ARG A 87 0.97 11.70 9.33
N PRO A 88 0.69 10.42 9.03
CA PRO A 88 -0.65 9.87 9.10
C PRO A 88 -1.10 9.72 10.57
N PRO A 89 -2.38 9.39 10.83
CA PRO A 89 -2.89 9.22 12.20
C PRO A 89 -2.14 8.18 13.06
N ALA A 90 -1.48 7.19 12.46
CA ALA A 90 -0.69 6.18 13.19
C ALA A 90 0.61 6.71 13.81
N GLY A 91 1.13 7.85 13.34
CA GLY A 91 2.38 8.44 13.78
C GLY A 91 3.36 8.71 12.65
N ASP A 92 4.58 9.08 13.01
CA ASP A 92 5.63 9.47 12.06
C ASP A 92 6.10 8.28 11.21
N VAL A 93 6.08 8.43 9.90
CA VAL A 93 6.49 7.45 8.90
C VAL A 93 7.66 8.02 8.12
N SER A 94 8.85 7.50 8.35
CA SER A 94 10.03 7.87 7.56
C SER A 94 9.87 7.41 6.12
N THR A 95 10.37 8.23 5.19
CA THR A 95 10.22 7.97 3.77
C THR A 95 11.41 8.50 3.00
N TRP A 96 11.84 7.78 1.96
CA TRP A 96 13.01 8.12 1.15
C TRP A 96 12.94 7.46 -0.23
N GLN A 97 13.89 7.78 -1.07
CA GLN A 97 14.06 7.16 -2.37
C GLN A 97 15.41 6.43 -2.44
N GLU A 98 15.38 5.23 -3.01
CA GLU A 98 16.55 4.43 -3.29
C GLU A 98 16.42 3.82 -4.70
N GLY A 99 17.18 4.35 -5.65
CA GLY A 99 17.01 4.03 -7.07
C GLY A 99 15.62 4.38 -7.59
N ASP A 100 14.96 3.43 -8.23
CA ASP A 100 13.60 3.57 -8.77
C ASP A 100 12.50 3.37 -7.72
N PHE A 101 12.87 2.99 -6.49
CA PHE A 101 11.93 2.65 -5.44
C PHE A 101 11.76 3.80 -4.45
N THR A 102 10.51 4.07 -4.13
CA THR A 102 10.14 4.91 -2.99
C THR A 102 9.87 3.99 -1.79
N TRP A 103 10.46 4.32 -0.66
CA TRP A 103 10.43 3.52 0.56
C TRP A 103 9.72 4.24 1.69
N ILE A 104 9.09 3.47 2.55
CA ILE A 104 8.58 3.90 3.85
C ILE A 104 9.05 2.94 4.92
N ALA A 105 9.11 3.41 6.18
CA ALA A 105 9.26 2.55 7.35
C ALA A 105 7.97 2.51 8.15
N GLY A 106 7.56 1.30 8.55
CA GLY A 106 6.36 1.07 9.35
C GLY A 106 6.57 0.00 10.42
N ARG A 107 5.56 -0.20 11.28
CA ARG A 107 5.58 -1.18 12.35
C ARG A 107 4.63 -2.33 12.04
N ALA A 108 4.99 -3.55 12.43
CA ALA A 108 4.18 -4.74 12.16
C ALA A 108 2.79 -4.68 12.84
N ASP A 109 2.69 -4.06 14.02
CA ASP A 109 1.44 -3.88 14.75
C ASP A 109 0.44 -2.97 14.01
N TRP A 110 0.91 -2.05 13.15
CA TRP A 110 0.04 -1.24 12.29
C TRP A 110 -0.64 -2.04 11.16
N ALA A 111 -0.12 -3.24 10.89
CA ALA A 111 -0.61 -4.15 9.85
C ALA A 111 -1.37 -5.36 10.40
N ALA A 112 -1.76 -5.35 11.66
CA ALA A 112 -2.49 -6.45 12.30
C ALA A 112 -3.83 -6.80 11.61
N GLY A 113 -4.36 -8.01 11.90
CA GLY A 113 -5.65 -8.45 11.42
C GLY A 113 -5.64 -9.11 10.02
N ARG A 114 -4.47 -9.40 9.46
CA ARG A 114 -4.30 -10.14 8.20
C ARG A 114 -3.89 -11.58 8.47
N GLU A 115 -4.52 -12.52 7.80
CA GLU A 115 -4.11 -13.92 7.82
C GLU A 115 -3.03 -14.14 6.74
N LEU A 116 -1.81 -14.45 7.16
CA LEU A 116 -0.71 -14.84 6.26
C LEU A 116 -0.78 -16.35 6.07
N ARG A 117 -1.14 -16.81 4.86
CA ARG A 117 -1.24 -18.25 4.56
C ARG A 117 -0.23 -18.65 3.49
N GLN A 118 0.73 -19.45 3.90
CA GLN A 118 1.67 -20.04 2.96
C GLN A 118 1.00 -21.17 2.18
N GLN A 119 1.19 -21.18 0.86
CA GLN A 119 0.82 -22.25 -0.06
C GLN A 119 2.06 -23.08 -0.40
N ALA A 120 1.87 -24.28 -0.89
CA ALA A 120 3.00 -25.16 -1.22
C ALA A 120 3.79 -24.67 -2.47
N SER A 121 3.18 -23.87 -3.34
CA SER A 121 3.83 -23.31 -4.53
C SER A 121 3.18 -22.04 -5.04
N ALA A 122 3.93 -21.25 -5.84
CA ALA A 122 3.41 -20.11 -6.56
C ALA A 122 2.20 -20.48 -7.45
N ALA A 123 2.24 -21.64 -8.09
CA ALA A 123 1.14 -22.13 -8.90
C ALA A 123 -0.15 -22.41 -8.08
N GLU A 124 -0.02 -22.76 -6.81
CA GLU A 124 -1.19 -22.88 -5.93
C GLU A 124 -1.75 -21.52 -5.53
N VAL A 125 -0.89 -20.54 -5.28
CA VAL A 125 -1.33 -19.13 -5.08
C VAL A 125 -2.14 -18.66 -6.29
N ASP A 126 -1.63 -18.88 -7.51
CA ASP A 126 -2.30 -18.43 -8.74
C ASP A 126 -3.65 -19.13 -8.99
N ARG A 127 -3.79 -20.40 -8.57
CA ARG A 127 -5.03 -21.18 -8.73
C ARG A 127 -6.10 -20.92 -7.67
N LEU A 128 -5.82 -20.12 -6.64
CA LEU A 128 -6.84 -19.80 -5.64
C LEU A 128 -8.06 -19.16 -6.30
N PRO A 129 -9.28 -19.57 -5.93
CA PRO A 129 -10.48 -18.91 -6.39
C PRO A 129 -10.51 -17.45 -5.93
N ALA A 130 -11.19 -16.58 -6.69
CA ALA A 130 -11.38 -15.19 -6.33
C ALA A 130 -12.90 -14.90 -6.24
N PRO A 131 -13.45 -14.72 -5.05
CA PRO A 131 -12.80 -14.75 -3.73
C PRO A 131 -12.53 -16.18 -3.21
N PRO A 132 -11.46 -16.37 -2.41
CA PRO A 132 -11.26 -17.63 -1.70
C PRO A 132 -12.29 -17.77 -0.57
N PRO A 133 -12.61 -19.02 -0.14
CA PRO A 133 -13.48 -19.24 1.01
C PRO A 133 -12.85 -18.70 2.30
N GLY A 134 -13.70 -18.29 3.25
CA GLY A 134 -13.28 -17.78 4.56
C GLY A 134 -13.87 -16.41 4.88
N THR A 135 -13.58 -15.85 6.04
CA THR A 135 -14.18 -14.61 6.55
C THR A 135 -13.18 -13.48 6.81
N GLY A 136 -11.89 -13.78 6.93
CA GLY A 136 -10.84 -12.80 7.23
C GLY A 136 -10.19 -12.16 6.00
N PHE A 137 -9.27 -11.22 6.24
CA PHE A 137 -8.37 -10.72 5.22
C PHE A 137 -7.28 -11.77 4.97
N LEU A 138 -7.37 -12.51 3.87
CA LEU A 138 -6.38 -13.49 3.48
C LEU A 138 -5.28 -12.85 2.64
N TYR A 139 -4.03 -13.08 3.03
CA TYR A 139 -2.83 -12.87 2.24
C TYR A 139 -2.19 -14.23 1.96
N ALA A 140 -2.46 -14.78 0.78
CA ALA A 140 -1.90 -16.06 0.34
C ALA A 140 -0.56 -15.83 -0.34
N TRP A 141 0.46 -16.62 0.03
CA TRP A 141 1.80 -16.46 -0.48
C TRP A 141 2.55 -17.79 -0.61
N ALA A 142 3.54 -17.84 -1.48
CA ALA A 142 4.48 -18.96 -1.60
C ALA A 142 5.83 -18.47 -2.08
N TRP A 143 6.89 -19.20 -1.75
CA TRP A 143 8.20 -18.99 -2.35
C TRP A 143 8.18 -19.27 -3.85
N GLN A 144 8.70 -18.35 -4.64
CA GLN A 144 9.13 -18.59 -6.01
C GLN A 144 10.60 -19.06 -6.01
N ASP A 145 11.42 -18.37 -5.19
CA ASP A 145 12.78 -18.74 -4.85
C ASP A 145 13.08 -18.30 -3.42
N GLU A 146 13.19 -19.26 -2.50
CA GLU A 146 13.42 -18.96 -1.10
C GLU A 146 14.82 -18.41 -0.85
N SER A 147 15.83 -18.86 -1.61
CA SER A 147 17.20 -18.38 -1.45
C SER A 147 17.32 -16.89 -1.77
N GLU A 148 16.64 -16.42 -2.79
CA GLU A 148 16.61 -15.03 -3.23
C GLU A 148 15.56 -14.18 -2.46
N GLY A 149 14.71 -14.81 -1.65
CA GLY A 149 13.60 -14.12 -0.98
C GLY A 149 12.47 -13.75 -1.93
N ALA A 150 12.39 -14.39 -3.10
CA ALA A 150 11.36 -14.13 -4.09
C ALA A 150 10.05 -14.83 -3.76
N ILE A 151 8.95 -14.08 -3.75
CA ILE A 151 7.63 -14.52 -3.32
C ILE A 151 6.58 -14.23 -4.39
N ARG A 152 5.66 -15.18 -4.61
CA ARG A 152 4.38 -14.97 -5.26
C ARG A 152 3.30 -14.79 -4.21
N ALA A 153 2.45 -13.73 -4.34
CA ALA A 153 1.37 -13.49 -3.41
C ALA A 153 0.08 -13.00 -4.10
N ARG A 154 -1.04 -13.21 -3.41
CA ARG A 154 -2.36 -12.62 -3.71
C ARG A 154 -3.03 -12.20 -2.42
N ALA A 155 -3.74 -11.08 -2.45
CA ALA A 155 -4.38 -10.49 -1.29
C ALA A 155 -5.89 -10.35 -1.49
N PHE A 156 -6.66 -10.76 -0.48
CA PHE A 156 -8.11 -10.78 -0.52
C PHE A 156 -8.68 -10.06 0.71
N PRO A 157 -8.67 -8.71 0.72
CA PRO A 157 -9.32 -7.94 1.77
C PRO A 157 -10.83 -8.18 1.73
N ARG A 158 -11.42 -8.36 2.92
CA ARG A 158 -12.86 -8.51 3.08
C ARG A 158 -13.43 -7.23 3.70
N ARG A 159 -14.48 -6.71 3.07
CA ARG A 159 -15.18 -5.50 3.50
C ARG A 159 -16.67 -5.82 3.53
N GLY A 160 -17.19 -6.23 4.70
CA GLY A 160 -18.54 -6.80 4.79
C GLY A 160 -18.62 -8.10 3.98
N ASP A 161 -19.62 -8.22 3.13
CA ASP A 161 -19.81 -9.39 2.25
C ASP A 161 -18.97 -9.32 0.96
N ALA A 162 -18.34 -8.18 0.69
CA ALA A 162 -17.53 -7.99 -0.52
C ALA A 162 -16.08 -8.44 -0.29
N VAL A 163 -15.54 -9.17 -1.28
CA VAL A 163 -14.12 -9.49 -1.39
C VAL A 163 -13.67 -9.06 -2.76
N ILE A 164 -12.75 -8.13 -2.79
CA ILE A 164 -12.10 -7.68 -4.03
C ILE A 164 -10.63 -8.00 -3.87
N GLU A 165 -10.03 -8.69 -4.84
CA GLU A 165 -8.59 -8.94 -4.85
C GLU A 165 -7.85 -7.60 -4.93
N ASP A 166 -6.87 -7.43 -4.04
CA ASP A 166 -6.02 -6.25 -3.99
C ASP A 166 -4.74 -6.50 -4.80
N GLU A 167 -4.48 -5.66 -5.78
CA GLU A 167 -3.36 -5.81 -6.71
C GLU A 167 -1.99 -5.67 -6.01
N ALA A 168 -1.87 -4.82 -4.97
CA ALA A 168 -0.64 -4.61 -4.22
C ALA A 168 -0.89 -4.19 -2.77
N THR A 169 -0.42 -4.97 -1.81
CA THR A 169 -0.72 -4.77 -0.39
C THR A 169 0.54 -4.53 0.45
N GLY A 170 1.01 -3.30 0.50
CA GLY A 170 2.23 -2.93 1.24
C GLY A 170 2.18 -3.27 2.73
N ALA A 171 1.03 -3.11 3.39
CA ALA A 171 0.87 -3.47 4.80
C ALA A 171 0.97 -4.99 5.04
N ALA A 172 0.54 -5.84 4.10
CA ALA A 172 0.73 -7.29 4.21
C ALA A 172 2.19 -7.70 3.95
N ALA A 173 2.86 -7.04 2.99
CA ALA A 173 4.29 -7.23 2.74
C ALA A 173 5.13 -6.88 3.98
N LEU A 174 4.79 -5.78 4.66
CA LEU A 174 5.40 -5.37 5.92
C LEU A 174 5.26 -6.46 6.99
N LEU A 175 4.04 -6.97 7.20
CA LEU A 175 3.77 -8.02 8.18
C LEU A 175 4.49 -9.33 7.82
N LEU A 176 4.53 -9.70 6.52
CA LEU A 176 5.20 -10.90 6.06
C LEU A 176 6.72 -10.82 6.25
N ALA A 177 7.35 -9.69 5.90
CA ALA A 177 8.78 -9.48 6.12
C ALA A 177 9.15 -9.55 7.61
N HIS A 178 8.30 -8.97 8.47
CA HIS A 178 8.45 -9.09 9.93
C HIS A 178 8.38 -10.56 10.39
N THR A 179 7.38 -11.29 9.92
CA THR A 179 7.16 -12.70 10.31
C THR A 179 8.30 -13.60 9.85
N LEU A 180 8.83 -13.39 8.65
CA LEU A 180 9.93 -14.16 8.09
C LEU A 180 11.32 -13.72 8.60
N GLY A 181 11.42 -12.51 9.19
CA GLY A 181 12.66 -11.95 9.71
C GLY A 181 13.74 -11.68 8.65
N ARG A 182 13.37 -11.53 7.38
CA ARG A 182 14.31 -11.35 6.26
C ARG A 182 13.75 -10.43 5.16
N ALA A 183 14.65 -9.97 4.28
CA ALA A 183 14.29 -9.24 3.08
C ALA A 183 13.55 -10.16 2.07
N ILE A 184 12.52 -9.59 1.42
CA ILE A 184 11.67 -10.27 0.44
C ILE A 184 11.35 -9.36 -0.75
N ASP A 185 11.26 -9.98 -1.94
CA ASP A 185 10.77 -9.39 -3.19
C ASP A 185 9.46 -10.09 -3.59
N ILE A 186 8.35 -9.37 -3.49
CA ILE A 186 7.02 -9.94 -3.69
C ILE A 186 6.50 -9.54 -5.06
N ARG A 187 6.07 -10.55 -5.83
CA ARG A 187 5.23 -10.40 -7.01
C ARG A 187 3.79 -10.65 -6.60
N GLN A 188 2.97 -9.58 -6.59
CA GLN A 188 1.55 -9.66 -6.23
C GLN A 188 0.68 -9.23 -7.41
N GLY A 189 -0.57 -9.71 -7.45
CA GLY A 189 -1.49 -9.40 -8.53
C GLY A 189 -0.96 -9.80 -9.90
N VAL A 190 -1.15 -8.93 -10.90
CA VAL A 190 -0.74 -9.20 -12.28
C VAL A 190 0.73 -8.85 -12.50
N GLU A 191 1.17 -7.64 -12.13
CA GLU A 191 2.54 -7.16 -12.39
C GLU A 191 3.11 -6.31 -11.26
N SER A 192 2.50 -6.32 -10.07
CA SER A 192 2.99 -5.51 -8.95
C SER A 192 4.25 -6.08 -8.33
N GLN A 193 5.13 -5.18 -7.89
CA GLN A 193 6.34 -5.51 -7.14
C GLN A 193 6.40 -4.72 -5.83
N ILE A 194 6.57 -5.46 -4.74
CA ILE A 194 6.72 -4.90 -3.41
C ILE A 194 8.00 -5.47 -2.78
N LEU A 195 8.91 -4.59 -2.40
CA LEU A 195 10.08 -4.98 -1.62
C LEU A 195 9.79 -4.73 -0.14
N ALA A 196 10.23 -5.64 0.73
CA ALA A 196 10.16 -5.42 2.15
C ALA A 196 11.37 -6.00 2.87
N ARG A 197 11.87 -5.29 3.89
CA ARG A 197 13.04 -5.73 4.66
C ARG A 197 12.95 -5.27 6.13
N PRO A 198 13.23 -6.15 7.10
CA PRO A 198 13.28 -5.75 8.50
C PRO A 198 14.54 -4.97 8.82
N ARG A 199 14.43 -4.02 9.75
CA ARG A 199 15.55 -3.26 10.32
C ARG A 199 15.91 -3.81 11.69
N PRO A 200 17.17 -3.61 12.16
CA PRO A 200 17.60 -4.03 13.49
C PRO A 200 16.82 -3.41 14.65
N ASP A 201 16.23 -2.23 14.44
CA ASP A 201 15.43 -1.49 15.43
C ASP A 201 13.96 -1.93 15.51
N GLY A 202 13.59 -2.99 14.79
CA GLY A 202 12.23 -3.56 14.75
C GLY A 202 11.26 -2.87 13.81
N TRP A 203 11.69 -1.84 13.08
CA TRP A 203 10.94 -1.27 11.98
C TRP A 203 11.07 -2.13 10.73
N ILE A 204 10.08 -2.05 9.86
CA ILE A 204 10.08 -2.75 8.58
C ILE A 204 10.01 -1.71 7.46
N GLU A 205 10.92 -1.80 6.52
CA GLU A 205 10.92 -0.97 5.33
C GLU A 205 10.10 -1.64 4.23
N VAL A 206 9.27 -0.85 3.56
CA VAL A 206 8.48 -1.29 2.40
C VAL A 206 8.75 -0.35 1.25
N GLY A 207 9.11 -0.90 0.11
CA GLY A 207 9.47 -0.16 -1.10
C GLY A 207 8.67 -0.58 -2.31
N GLY A 208 8.40 0.38 -3.19
CA GLY A 208 7.75 0.13 -4.47
C GLY A 208 7.99 1.24 -5.47
N ARG A 209 7.85 0.93 -6.75
CA ARG A 209 7.86 1.95 -7.80
C ARG A 209 6.55 2.71 -7.77
N VAL A 210 6.66 3.99 -8.04
CA VAL A 210 5.52 4.92 -8.12
C VAL A 210 5.58 5.63 -9.46
N ALA A 211 4.47 5.64 -10.17
CA ALA A 211 4.30 6.36 -11.42
C ALA A 211 3.12 7.34 -11.32
N LEU A 212 3.22 8.48 -11.97
CA LEU A 212 2.09 9.41 -12.13
C LEU A 212 1.25 8.95 -13.32
N ASP A 213 -0.02 8.63 -13.08
CA ASP A 213 -0.97 8.27 -14.14
C ASP A 213 -1.65 9.51 -14.73
N GLU A 214 -2.29 10.33 -13.88
CA GLU A 214 -3.15 11.43 -14.28
C GLU A 214 -3.13 12.57 -13.26
N VAL A 215 -3.51 13.78 -13.69
CA VAL A 215 -3.78 14.92 -12.80
C VAL A 215 -5.15 15.47 -13.13
N TRP A 216 -6.03 15.57 -12.14
CA TRP A 216 -7.38 16.13 -12.26
C TRP A 216 -7.54 17.35 -11.37
N THR A 217 -8.51 18.19 -11.65
CA THR A 217 -8.96 19.25 -10.74
C THR A 217 -10.27 18.83 -10.06
N LEU A 218 -10.30 18.87 -8.73
CA LEU A 218 -11.47 18.56 -7.89
C LEU A 218 -12.32 19.80 -7.64
#